data_234c5d68fbb3e2d8a5ba8fce56cf5f0b
#
_entry.id   234c5d68fbb3e2d8a5ba8fce56cf5f0b
#
_cell.length_a   1.000
_cell.length_b   1.000
_cell.length_c   1.000
_cell.angle_alpha   90.00
_cell.angle_beta   90.00
_cell.angle_gamma   90.00
#
_symmetry.space_group_name_H-M   'P 1'
#
loop_
_entity.id
_entity.type
_entity.pdbx_description
1 polymer ?
#
loop_
_entity_poly.entity_id
_entity_poly.type
_entity_poly.pdbx_seq_one_letter_code
_entity_poly.pdbx_strand_id
1 'polypeptide(L)'
;MLRRSSLLLLLLAGCSKGAEADLQYIGQARSLGAEWALVNEQSNKGQLTPTYVRSMHKWLRDNLRTAASSLAQPDSRYGAEIRTLLAEPNDAAPDELRAHAARLKQIEDSLESA
;
A
#
# COMPACT_ATOMS: atom_id res chain seq x y z
N MET A 1 -37.45 17.01 -10.82
CA MET A 1 -37.46 16.11 -9.66
C MET A 1 -36.55 14.88 -9.84
N LEU A 2 -36.59 14.20 -10.98
CA LEU A 2 -35.73 13.07 -11.26
C LEU A 2 -34.23 13.42 -11.24
N ARG A 3 -33.87 14.64 -11.64
CA ARG A 3 -32.47 15.10 -11.63
C ARG A 3 -31.88 15.24 -10.23
N ARG A 4 -32.71 15.61 -9.23
CA ARG A 4 -32.24 15.75 -7.85
C ARG A 4 -31.99 14.41 -7.20
N SER A 5 -32.78 13.40 -7.50
CA SER A 5 -32.57 12.04 -6.99
C SER A 5 -31.31 11.43 -7.56
N SER A 6 -31.02 11.66 -8.85
CA SER A 6 -29.80 11.20 -9.49
C SER A 6 -28.54 11.84 -8.90
N LEU A 7 -28.62 13.12 -8.60
CA LEU A 7 -27.50 13.86 -7.95
C LEU A 7 -27.23 13.36 -6.54
N LEU A 8 -28.29 13.06 -5.77
CA LEU A 8 -28.15 12.50 -4.42
C LEU A 8 -27.52 11.10 -4.46
N LEU A 9 -27.90 10.28 -5.43
CA LEU A 9 -27.31 8.94 -5.62
C LEU A 9 -25.84 9.02 -5.98
N LEU A 10 -25.45 9.99 -6.80
CA LEU A 10 -24.06 10.23 -7.17
C LEU A 10 -23.23 10.69 -5.97
N LEU A 11 -23.78 11.54 -5.10
CA LEU A 11 -23.11 11.98 -3.88
C LEU A 11 -22.93 10.83 -2.89
N LEU A 12 -23.92 9.96 -2.74
CA LEU A 12 -23.83 8.77 -1.88
C LEU A 12 -22.80 7.78 -2.41
N ALA A 13 -22.79 7.56 -3.73
CA ALA A 13 -21.78 6.72 -4.37
C ALA A 13 -20.38 7.32 -4.19
N GLY A 14 -20.22 8.65 -4.27
CA GLY A 14 -18.97 9.34 -4.01
C GLY A 14 -18.49 9.16 -2.57
N CYS A 15 -19.38 9.25 -1.60
CA CYS A 15 -19.06 9.07 -0.17
C CYS A 15 -18.64 7.63 0.15
N SER A 16 -19.29 6.63 -0.48
CA SER A 16 -18.98 5.22 -0.24
C SER A 16 -17.72 4.75 -0.98
N LYS A 17 -17.22 5.52 -1.95
CA LYS A 17 -16.08 5.15 -2.77
C LYS A 17 -14.71 5.48 -2.15
N GLY A 18 -14.66 6.13 -0.99
CA GLY A 18 -13.40 6.50 -0.37
C GLY A 18 -12.52 5.29 -0.09
N ALA A 19 -12.99 4.37 0.74
CA ALA A 19 -12.25 3.15 1.08
C ALA A 19 -12.17 2.19 -0.11
N GLU A 20 -13.23 2.09 -0.92
CA GLU A 20 -13.22 1.25 -2.12
C GLU A 20 -12.19 1.73 -3.15
N ALA A 21 -12.11 3.05 -3.35
CA ALA A 21 -11.12 3.62 -4.25
C ALA A 21 -9.70 3.32 -3.76
N ASP A 22 -9.50 3.22 -2.45
CA ASP A 22 -8.20 2.98 -1.87
C ASP A 22 -7.78 1.51 -1.85
N LEU A 23 -8.71 0.56 -2.08
CA LEU A 23 -8.41 -0.87 -2.09
C LEU A 23 -7.26 -1.22 -3.04
N GLN A 24 -7.24 -0.63 -4.23
CA GLN A 24 -6.18 -0.87 -5.20
C GLN A 24 -4.82 -0.41 -4.67
N TYR A 25 -4.78 0.70 -3.94
CA TYR A 25 -3.52 1.24 -3.39
C TYR A 25 -3.06 0.46 -2.17
N ILE A 26 -3.99 -0.04 -1.37
CA ILE A 26 -3.69 -0.95 -0.25
C ILE A 26 -3.07 -2.24 -0.80
N GLY A 27 -3.68 -2.82 -1.85
CA GLY A 27 -3.16 -4.01 -2.51
C GLY A 27 -1.78 -3.80 -3.12
N GLN A 28 -1.56 -2.64 -3.76
CA GLN A 28 -0.25 -2.28 -4.30
C GLN A 28 0.79 -2.17 -3.19
N ALA A 29 0.48 -1.46 -2.11
CA ALA A 29 1.40 -1.28 -0.99
C ALA A 29 1.74 -2.62 -0.33
N ARG A 30 0.74 -3.50 -0.17
CA ARG A 30 0.95 -4.85 0.37
C ARG A 30 1.93 -5.64 -0.51
N SER A 31 1.70 -5.63 -1.82
CA SER A 31 2.57 -6.33 -2.77
C SER A 31 3.98 -5.76 -2.77
N LEU A 32 4.11 -4.44 -2.72
CA LEU A 32 5.41 -3.78 -2.70
C LEU A 32 6.17 -4.08 -1.40
N GLY A 33 5.48 -4.14 -0.27
CA GLY A 33 6.08 -4.53 1.00
C GLY A 33 6.61 -5.95 0.98
N ALA A 34 5.83 -6.88 0.42
CA ALA A 34 6.24 -8.27 0.27
C ALA A 34 7.43 -8.42 -0.69
N GLU A 35 7.43 -7.65 -1.77
CA GLU A 35 8.54 -7.64 -2.74
C GLU A 35 9.81 -7.06 -2.12
N TRP A 36 9.68 -6.01 -1.34
CA TRP A 36 10.81 -5.42 -0.60
C TRP A 36 11.42 -6.45 0.35
N ALA A 37 10.59 -7.19 1.07
CA ALA A 37 11.05 -8.26 1.95
C ALA A 37 11.85 -9.33 1.17
N LEU A 38 11.35 -9.71 0.00
CA LEU A 38 12.01 -10.69 -0.85
C LEU A 38 13.37 -10.18 -1.36
N VAL A 39 13.42 -8.94 -1.81
CA VAL A 39 14.67 -8.31 -2.26
C VAL A 39 15.71 -8.35 -1.12
N ASN A 40 15.30 -7.95 0.08
CA ASN A 40 16.20 -7.92 1.23
C ASN A 40 16.66 -9.31 1.65
N GLU A 41 15.75 -10.29 1.61
CA GLU A 41 16.08 -11.68 1.88
C GLU A 41 17.12 -12.21 0.89
N GLN A 42 16.90 -11.99 -0.39
CA GLN A 42 17.84 -12.44 -1.43
C GLN A 42 19.18 -11.68 -1.35
N SER A 43 19.13 -10.40 -1.03
CA SER A 43 20.33 -9.59 -0.81
C SER A 43 21.15 -10.14 0.37
N ASN A 44 20.48 -10.50 1.46
CA ASN A 44 21.14 -11.05 2.65
C ASN A 44 21.81 -12.40 2.35
N LYS A 45 21.30 -13.14 1.37
CA LYS A 45 21.88 -14.42 0.92
C LYS A 45 22.96 -14.24 -0.14
N GLY A 46 23.28 -13.00 -0.51
CA GLY A 46 24.27 -12.72 -1.54
C GLY A 46 23.84 -13.09 -2.96
N GLN A 47 22.52 -13.17 -3.19
CA GLN A 47 21.94 -13.60 -4.46
C GLN A 47 21.75 -12.45 -5.46
N LEU A 48 21.88 -11.21 -5.00
CA LEU A 48 21.64 -10.01 -5.81
C LEU A 48 22.85 -9.09 -5.75
N THR A 49 23.12 -8.39 -6.85
CA THR A 49 24.20 -7.39 -6.86
C THR A 49 23.77 -6.13 -6.07
N PRO A 50 24.73 -5.41 -5.48
CA PRO A 50 24.43 -4.16 -4.78
C PRO A 50 23.74 -3.14 -5.67
N THR A 51 24.10 -3.04 -6.93
CA THR A 51 23.51 -2.12 -7.90
C THR A 51 22.03 -2.44 -8.11
N TYR A 52 21.71 -3.72 -8.30
CA TYR A 52 20.32 -4.16 -8.46
C TYR A 52 19.50 -3.85 -7.21
N VAL A 53 20.04 -4.15 -6.03
CA VAL A 53 19.36 -3.90 -4.76
C VAL A 53 19.03 -2.41 -4.59
N ARG A 54 19.99 -1.53 -4.88
CA ARG A 54 19.77 -0.07 -4.80
C ARG A 54 18.66 0.37 -5.76
N SER A 55 18.68 -0.13 -6.98
CA SER A 55 17.66 0.18 -7.99
C SER A 55 16.28 -0.30 -7.55
N MET A 56 16.20 -1.49 -6.98
CA MET A 56 14.94 -2.02 -6.48
C MET A 56 14.42 -1.24 -5.29
N HIS A 57 15.28 -0.86 -4.35
CA HIS A 57 14.87 -0.03 -3.21
C HIS A 57 14.29 1.30 -3.68
N LYS A 58 14.93 1.94 -4.65
CA LYS A 58 14.43 3.20 -5.21
C LYS A 58 13.06 3.00 -5.87
N TRP A 59 12.93 1.98 -6.69
CA TRP A 59 11.68 1.67 -7.40
C TRP A 59 10.54 1.37 -6.41
N LEU A 60 10.82 0.54 -5.41
CA LEU A 60 9.84 0.16 -4.38
C LEU A 60 9.36 1.38 -3.61
N ARG A 61 10.29 2.23 -3.15
CA ARG A 61 9.96 3.44 -2.40
C ARG A 61 9.16 4.43 -3.25
N ASP A 62 9.57 4.64 -4.48
CA ASP A 62 8.88 5.57 -5.39
C ASP A 62 7.44 5.11 -5.62
N ASN A 63 7.22 3.82 -5.81
CA ASN A 63 5.88 3.26 -6.02
C ASN A 63 5.04 3.29 -4.73
N LEU A 64 5.65 3.05 -3.57
CA LEU A 64 4.96 3.19 -2.29
C LEU A 64 4.54 4.64 -2.03
N ARG A 65 5.39 5.62 -2.35
CA ARG A 65 5.04 7.04 -2.23
C ARG A 65 3.88 7.39 -3.15
N THR A 66 3.88 6.86 -4.36
CA THR A 66 2.78 7.08 -5.30
C THR A 66 1.48 6.51 -4.74
N ALA A 67 1.50 5.29 -4.22
CA ALA A 67 0.33 4.68 -3.60
C ALA A 67 -0.16 5.52 -2.42
N ALA A 68 0.74 5.94 -1.54
CA ALA A 68 0.40 6.75 -0.37
C ALA A 68 -0.25 8.09 -0.76
N SER A 69 0.31 8.77 -1.77
CA SER A 69 -0.20 10.08 -2.21
C SER A 69 -1.48 9.96 -3.02
N SER A 70 -1.85 8.77 -3.45
CA SER A 70 -3.08 8.53 -4.23
C SER A 70 -4.28 8.21 -3.35
N LEU A 71 -4.09 8.04 -2.05
CA LEU A 71 -5.16 7.64 -1.13
C LEU A 71 -6.23 8.72 -1.02
N ALA A 72 -7.49 8.31 -1.11
CA ALA A 72 -8.63 9.18 -0.83
C ALA A 72 -8.74 9.47 0.67
N GLN A 73 -8.31 8.53 1.51
CA GLN A 73 -8.36 8.66 2.98
C GLN A 73 -6.96 8.46 3.56
N PRO A 74 -6.07 9.48 3.43
CA PRO A 74 -4.69 9.34 3.89
C PRO A 74 -4.55 9.21 5.41
N ASP A 75 -5.54 9.69 6.19
CA ASP A 75 -5.53 9.62 7.64
C ASP A 75 -6.13 8.32 8.19
N SER A 76 -6.47 7.39 7.31
CA SER A 76 -7.00 6.09 7.67
C SER A 76 -5.94 5.19 8.32
N ARG A 77 -6.40 4.07 8.90
CA ARG A 77 -5.53 3.05 9.47
C ARG A 77 -4.55 2.50 8.44
N TYR A 78 -5.02 2.25 7.22
CA TYR A 78 -4.15 1.76 6.15
C TYR A 78 -3.16 2.82 5.66
N GLY A 79 -3.58 4.08 5.63
CA GLY A 79 -2.68 5.20 5.33
C GLY A 79 -1.52 5.27 6.32
N ALA A 80 -1.83 5.12 7.60
CA ALA A 80 -0.82 5.08 8.66
C ALA A 80 0.13 3.90 8.48
N GLU A 81 -0.39 2.71 8.11
CA GLU A 81 0.43 1.52 7.90
C GLU A 81 1.37 1.71 6.71
N ILE A 82 0.91 2.31 5.62
CA ILE A 82 1.75 2.58 4.45
C ILE A 82 2.87 3.57 4.83
N ARG A 83 2.56 4.60 5.61
CA ARG A 83 3.58 5.55 6.08
C ARG A 83 4.62 4.87 6.96
N THR A 84 4.19 3.95 7.83
CA THR A 84 5.10 3.18 8.67
C THR A 84 6.03 2.30 7.83
N LEU A 85 5.48 1.68 6.79
CA LEU A 85 6.28 0.91 5.84
C LEU A 85 7.29 1.80 5.13
N LEU A 86 6.88 2.98 4.66
CA LEU A 86 7.78 3.96 4.03
C LEU A 86 8.88 4.47 4.96
N ALA A 87 8.64 4.45 6.27
CA ALA A 87 9.63 4.88 7.25
C ALA A 87 10.70 3.83 7.53
N GLU A 88 10.52 2.61 7.07
CA GLU A 88 11.52 1.55 7.23
C GLU A 88 12.80 1.88 6.46
N PRO A 89 13.99 1.51 7.00
CA PRO A 89 15.23 1.69 6.24
C PRO A 89 15.30 0.74 5.06
N ASN A 90 16.12 1.08 4.07
CA ASN A 90 16.26 0.26 2.87
C ASN A 90 16.60 -1.21 3.20
N ASP A 91 17.47 -1.41 4.20
CA ASP A 91 17.92 -2.74 4.62
C ASP A 91 17.09 -3.34 5.75
N ALA A 92 15.85 -2.91 5.93
CA ALA A 92 14.95 -3.44 6.95
C ALA A 92 14.90 -4.97 6.90
N ALA A 93 14.73 -5.57 8.09
CA ALA A 93 14.62 -7.02 8.18
C ALA A 93 13.42 -7.53 7.36
N PRO A 94 13.59 -8.62 6.59
CA PRO A 94 12.48 -9.15 5.80
C PRO A 94 11.22 -9.44 6.61
N ASP A 95 11.35 -9.94 7.84
CA ASP A 95 10.21 -10.24 8.69
C ASP A 95 9.44 -8.99 9.09
N GLU A 96 10.13 -7.85 9.31
CA GLU A 96 9.50 -6.57 9.59
C GLU A 96 8.66 -6.10 8.41
N LEU A 97 9.22 -6.20 7.21
CA LEU A 97 8.53 -5.81 5.98
C LEU A 97 7.32 -6.72 5.72
N ARG A 98 7.46 -8.02 5.97
CA ARG A 98 6.34 -8.96 5.85
C ARG A 98 5.23 -8.67 6.86
N ALA A 99 5.60 -8.22 8.05
CA ALA A 99 4.60 -7.85 9.07
C ALA A 99 3.74 -6.67 8.60
N HIS A 100 4.35 -5.65 7.97
CA HIS A 100 3.61 -4.53 7.37
C HIS A 100 2.68 -5.04 6.27
N ALA A 101 3.18 -5.90 5.38
CA ALA A 101 2.39 -6.47 4.29
C ALA A 101 1.20 -7.29 4.83
N ALA A 102 1.41 -8.07 5.89
CA ALA A 102 0.36 -8.87 6.51
C ALA A 102 -0.74 -7.99 7.11
N ARG A 103 -0.36 -6.90 7.79
CA ARG A 103 -1.35 -5.96 8.33
C ARG A 103 -2.16 -5.29 7.24
N LEU A 104 -1.51 -4.89 6.15
CA LEU A 104 -2.21 -4.31 5.00
C LEU A 104 -3.17 -5.31 4.38
N LYS A 105 -2.78 -6.58 4.28
CA LYS A 105 -3.66 -7.63 3.77
C LYS A 105 -4.89 -7.81 4.66
N GLN A 106 -4.73 -7.79 5.98
CA GLN A 106 -5.84 -7.88 6.91
C GLN A 106 -6.83 -6.71 6.72
N ILE A 107 -6.30 -5.51 6.54
CA ILE A 107 -7.13 -4.32 6.29
C ILE A 107 -7.86 -4.46 4.97
N GLU A 108 -7.14 -4.86 3.92
CA GLU A 108 -7.72 -5.09 2.60
C GLU A 108 -8.87 -6.09 2.66
N ASP A 109 -8.63 -7.24 3.29
CA ASP A 109 -9.65 -8.30 3.43
C ASP A 109 -10.86 -7.80 4.21
N SER A 110 -10.64 -7.03 5.26
CA SER A 110 -11.70 -6.45 6.08
C SER A 110 -12.58 -5.49 5.27
N LEU A 111 -11.96 -4.66 4.42
CA LEU A 111 -12.69 -3.71 3.59
C LEU A 111 -13.44 -4.40 2.46
N GLU A 112 -12.87 -5.45 1.88
CA GLU A 112 -13.51 -6.22 0.81
C GLU A 112 -14.75 -6.97 1.29
N SER A 113 -14.76 -7.41 2.54
CA SER A 113 -15.87 -8.16 3.11
C SER A 113 -16.94 -7.28 3.76
N ALA A 114 -16.76 -5.98 3.76
CA ALA A 114 -17.70 -5.02 4.38
C ALA A 114 -18.91 -4.67 3.49
#